data_130bec5cfca19bceb25c91c80f4e9823
#
_entry.id   130bec5cfca19bceb25c91c80f4e9823
#
_cell.length_a   1.000
_cell.length_b   1.000
_cell.length_c   1.000
_cell.angle_alpha   90.00
_cell.angle_beta   90.00
_cell.angle_gamma   90.00
#
_symmetry.space_group_name_H-M   'P 1'
#
loop_
_entity.id
_entity.type
_entity.pdbx_description
1 polymer ?
#
loop_
_entity_poly.entity_id
_entity_poly.type
_entity_poly.pdbx_seq_one_letter_code
_entity_poly.pdbx_strand_id
1 'polypeptide(L)'
;VDEICRSLSAILPQVDYIRVGSELSCDARFRKHLLENVLAECNNRREVNIRMADCRIYVGTVASIASKPELFKLKHFDVAIVDEATQILEPQLLGILCARFKDGRNGIGKFILIGDHKQLPAVVLQSNEQSEVHDEGLRRIGLYNLKDSLFERLYRFHLQEEHCRAVDMLCRQGRMHPGVASFPNREFYAGKLEALGLPHQLENVDAPVRFIPSERDTESVSGKTNRNEARIVAQLAADVYHLYKETFEVNRTLGVITPYRSQIALIRKEIQALGISALNEISVDTVERYQGSERDVI
;
A
#
# COMPACT_ATOMS: atom_id res chain seq x y z
N VAL A 1 4.97 -2.67 -6.40
CA VAL A 1 6.23 -3.22 -6.95
C VAL A 1 6.89 -2.22 -7.89
N ASP A 2 6.18 -1.68 -8.89
CA ASP A 2 6.77 -0.74 -9.86
C ASP A 2 7.25 0.56 -9.20
N GLU A 3 6.60 1.01 -8.13
CA GLU A 3 7.05 2.15 -7.33
C GLU A 3 8.41 1.88 -6.67
N ILE A 4 8.58 0.69 -6.09
CA ILE A 4 9.87 0.26 -5.54
C ILE A 4 10.93 0.22 -6.64
N CYS A 5 10.60 -0.32 -7.83
CA CYS A 5 11.53 -0.35 -8.97
C CYS A 5 11.90 1.06 -9.43
N ARG A 6 10.96 2.01 -9.43
CA ARG A 6 11.21 3.42 -9.75
C ARG A 6 12.18 4.05 -8.75
N SER A 7 11.92 3.87 -7.47
CA SER A 7 12.76 4.38 -6.38
C SER A 7 14.17 3.77 -6.41
N LEU A 8 14.29 2.47 -6.65
CA LEU A 8 15.58 1.80 -6.81
C LEU A 8 16.37 2.39 -7.98
N SER A 9 15.73 2.58 -9.13
CA SER A 9 16.37 3.15 -10.32
C SER A 9 16.83 4.60 -10.10
N ALA A 10 16.11 5.37 -9.29
CA ALA A 10 16.45 6.75 -8.98
C ALA A 10 17.59 6.87 -7.93
N ILE A 11 17.54 6.06 -6.87
CA ILE A 11 18.46 6.15 -5.74
C ILE A 11 19.77 5.37 -6.01
N LEU A 12 19.65 4.23 -6.69
CA LEU A 12 20.75 3.30 -6.94
C LEU A 12 20.83 2.93 -8.43
N PRO A 13 21.08 3.89 -9.34
CA PRO A 13 21.04 3.65 -10.79
C PRO A 13 22.07 2.63 -11.27
N GLN A 14 23.13 2.36 -10.49
CA GLN A 14 24.17 1.37 -10.80
C GLN A 14 23.89 -0.03 -10.24
N VAL A 15 22.83 -0.19 -9.44
CA VAL A 15 22.51 -1.46 -8.80
C VAL A 15 21.50 -2.22 -9.66
N ASP A 16 21.89 -3.44 -10.01
CA ASP A 16 20.98 -4.34 -10.71
C ASP A 16 20.05 -5.06 -9.71
N TYR A 17 18.83 -5.33 -10.16
CA TYR A 17 17.82 -6.04 -9.40
C TYR A 17 17.02 -6.99 -10.28
N ILE A 18 16.43 -8.01 -9.69
CA ILE A 18 15.51 -8.94 -10.37
C ILE A 18 14.10 -8.69 -9.86
N ARG A 19 13.18 -8.44 -10.80
CA ARG A 19 11.75 -8.32 -10.52
C ARG A 19 11.05 -9.67 -10.70
N VAL A 20 10.44 -10.16 -9.64
CA VAL A 20 9.65 -11.41 -9.65
C VAL A 20 8.18 -11.07 -9.84
N GLY A 21 7.60 -11.50 -10.94
CA GLY A 21 6.21 -11.21 -11.31
C GLY A 21 5.92 -11.49 -12.78
N SER A 22 4.69 -11.20 -13.24
CA SER A 22 4.32 -11.37 -14.64
C SER A 22 4.56 -10.10 -15.46
N GLU A 23 4.77 -10.27 -16.75
CA GLU A 23 4.93 -9.16 -17.71
C GLU A 23 3.67 -8.30 -17.80
N LEU A 24 2.48 -8.91 -17.70
CA LEU A 24 1.20 -8.20 -17.78
C LEU A 24 1.00 -7.17 -16.67
N SER A 25 1.59 -7.41 -15.50
CA SER A 25 1.50 -6.52 -14.32
C SER A 25 2.76 -5.67 -14.13
N CYS A 26 3.64 -5.59 -15.13
CA CYS A 26 4.91 -4.89 -15.09
C CYS A 26 4.90 -3.68 -16.03
N ASP A 27 5.23 -2.51 -15.48
CA ASP A 27 5.49 -1.33 -16.30
C ASP A 27 6.60 -1.64 -17.32
N ALA A 28 6.38 -1.23 -18.58
CA ALA A 28 7.29 -1.50 -19.70
C ALA A 28 8.76 -1.12 -19.40
N ARG A 29 8.96 -0.05 -18.62
CA ARG A 29 10.31 0.43 -18.21
C ARG A 29 11.10 -0.58 -17.41
N PHE A 30 10.42 -1.48 -16.67
CA PHE A 30 11.07 -2.44 -15.75
C PHE A 30 11.04 -3.88 -16.28
N ARG A 31 10.49 -4.14 -17.46
CA ARG A 31 10.38 -5.49 -18.04
C ARG A 31 11.72 -6.19 -18.22
N LYS A 32 12.77 -5.45 -18.55
CA LYS A 32 14.13 -6.00 -18.67
C LYS A 32 14.65 -6.66 -17.37
N HIS A 33 14.13 -6.25 -16.21
CA HIS A 33 14.49 -6.80 -14.91
C HIS A 33 13.62 -8.00 -14.50
N LEU A 34 12.59 -8.37 -15.28
CA LEU A 34 11.79 -9.54 -14.98
C LEU A 34 12.64 -10.80 -14.95
N LEU A 35 12.40 -11.64 -13.94
CA LEU A 35 13.13 -12.90 -13.76
C LEU A 35 13.18 -13.72 -15.05
N GLU A 36 12.07 -13.83 -15.77
CA GLU A 36 11.97 -14.60 -17.01
C GLU A 36 12.89 -14.02 -18.10
N ASN A 37 12.94 -12.69 -18.25
CA ASN A 37 13.79 -12.02 -19.22
C ASN A 37 15.28 -12.14 -18.84
N VAL A 38 15.60 -11.96 -17.55
CA VAL A 38 16.96 -12.15 -17.03
C VAL A 38 17.45 -13.60 -17.26
N LEU A 39 16.58 -14.58 -17.08
CA LEU A 39 16.92 -15.99 -17.33
C LEU A 39 17.04 -16.31 -18.83
N ALA A 40 16.27 -15.64 -19.69
CA ALA A 40 16.35 -15.82 -21.15
C ALA A 40 17.69 -15.34 -21.73
N GLU A 41 18.40 -14.44 -21.07
CA GLU A 41 19.74 -13.99 -21.44
C GLU A 41 20.84 -15.00 -21.10
N CYS A 42 20.56 -16.00 -20.26
CA CYS A 42 21.51 -17.01 -19.83
C CYS A 42 21.52 -18.21 -20.80
N ASN A 43 22.71 -18.61 -21.26
CA ASN A 43 22.87 -19.69 -22.22
C ASN A 43 22.88 -21.09 -21.57
N ASN A 44 23.14 -21.16 -20.28
CA ASN A 44 23.25 -22.43 -19.57
C ASN A 44 22.96 -22.27 -18.06
N ARG A 45 22.78 -23.41 -17.38
CA ARG A 45 22.48 -23.50 -15.96
C ARG A 45 23.55 -22.84 -15.06
N ARG A 46 24.81 -22.85 -15.49
CA ARG A 46 25.90 -22.24 -14.71
C ARG A 46 25.75 -20.72 -14.70
N GLU A 47 25.46 -20.12 -15.85
CA GLU A 47 25.20 -18.68 -15.96
C GLU A 47 23.99 -18.26 -15.15
N VAL A 48 22.89 -19.04 -15.19
CA VAL A 48 21.72 -18.82 -14.32
C VAL A 48 22.14 -18.78 -12.86
N ASN A 49 22.89 -19.79 -12.38
CA ASN A 49 23.29 -19.83 -10.98
C ASN A 49 24.18 -18.63 -10.59
N ILE A 50 25.10 -18.22 -11.45
CA ILE A 50 25.96 -17.06 -11.22
C ILE A 50 25.09 -15.79 -11.17
N ARG A 51 24.24 -15.58 -12.18
CA ARG A 51 23.39 -14.40 -12.29
C ARG A 51 22.45 -14.25 -11.08
N MET A 52 21.85 -15.36 -10.63
CA MET A 52 21.00 -15.40 -9.45
C MET A 52 21.76 -15.16 -8.16
N ALA A 53 22.98 -15.68 -8.03
CA ALA A 53 23.81 -15.48 -6.84
C ALA A 53 24.35 -14.05 -6.71
N ASP A 54 24.76 -13.45 -7.82
CA ASP A 54 25.40 -12.13 -7.85
C ASP A 54 24.37 -11.00 -7.67
N CYS A 55 23.14 -11.16 -8.18
CA CYS A 55 22.11 -10.16 -8.01
C CYS A 55 21.72 -10.04 -6.54
N ARG A 56 21.86 -8.83 -5.97
CA ARG A 56 21.67 -8.58 -4.54
C ARG A 56 20.23 -8.26 -4.18
N ILE A 57 19.44 -7.71 -5.09
CA ILE A 57 18.11 -7.18 -4.83
C ILE A 57 17.08 -7.95 -5.67
N TYR A 58 16.06 -8.46 -4.99
CA TYR A 58 14.88 -9.07 -5.60
C TYR A 58 13.64 -8.32 -5.16
N VAL A 59 12.78 -7.98 -6.12
CA VAL A 59 11.56 -7.21 -5.87
C VAL A 59 10.36 -7.96 -6.44
N GLY A 60 9.32 -8.10 -5.65
CA GLY A 60 8.09 -8.78 -6.11
C GLY A 60 6.97 -8.67 -5.09
N THR A 61 5.78 -9.09 -5.46
CA THR A 61 4.73 -9.29 -4.46
C THR A 61 5.03 -10.53 -3.62
N VAL A 62 4.48 -10.60 -2.41
CA VAL A 62 4.59 -11.79 -1.55
C VAL A 62 4.15 -13.04 -2.30
N ALA A 63 3.01 -12.99 -2.99
CA ALA A 63 2.48 -14.11 -3.74
C ALA A 63 3.44 -14.55 -4.87
N SER A 64 4.01 -13.61 -5.62
CA SER A 64 4.94 -13.92 -6.72
C SER A 64 6.22 -14.59 -6.22
N ILE A 65 6.75 -14.13 -5.09
CA ILE A 65 7.98 -14.69 -4.51
C ILE A 65 7.69 -16.03 -3.85
N ALA A 66 6.59 -16.17 -3.10
CA ALA A 66 6.19 -17.41 -2.45
C ALA A 66 5.88 -18.54 -3.45
N SER A 67 5.43 -18.20 -4.66
CA SER A 67 5.18 -19.16 -5.75
C SER A 67 6.44 -19.72 -6.41
N LYS A 68 7.62 -19.21 -6.06
CA LYS A 68 8.92 -19.61 -6.66
C LYS A 68 9.90 -20.10 -5.59
N PRO A 69 9.63 -21.22 -4.90
CA PRO A 69 10.49 -21.71 -3.82
C PRO A 69 11.90 -22.07 -4.28
N GLU A 70 12.12 -22.29 -5.58
CA GLU A 70 13.43 -22.54 -6.19
C GLU A 70 14.39 -21.37 -5.99
N LEU A 71 13.91 -20.13 -5.91
CA LEU A 71 14.74 -18.95 -5.64
C LEU A 71 15.54 -19.13 -4.35
N PHE A 72 14.89 -19.64 -3.30
CA PHE A 72 15.52 -19.85 -2.00
C PHE A 72 16.51 -21.02 -1.98
N LYS A 73 16.42 -21.96 -2.92
CA LYS A 73 17.41 -23.00 -3.10
C LYS A 73 18.66 -22.51 -3.81
N LEU A 74 18.49 -21.52 -4.70
CA LEU A 74 19.61 -20.95 -5.47
C LEU A 74 20.35 -19.87 -4.70
N LYS A 75 19.64 -19.10 -3.86
CA LYS A 75 20.19 -17.97 -3.13
C LYS A 75 19.64 -17.92 -1.69
N HIS A 76 20.53 -17.68 -0.73
CA HIS A 76 20.18 -17.24 0.61
C HIS A 76 20.05 -15.72 0.61
N PHE A 77 18.99 -15.22 1.23
CA PHE A 77 18.76 -13.79 1.40
C PHE A 77 19.07 -13.37 2.84
N ASP A 78 19.88 -12.34 3.01
CA ASP A 78 20.21 -11.83 4.34
C ASP A 78 18.99 -11.18 4.99
N VAL A 79 18.21 -10.42 4.22
CA VAL A 79 17.09 -9.64 4.70
C VAL A 79 15.92 -9.69 3.69
N ALA A 80 14.71 -9.89 4.19
CA ALA A 80 13.48 -9.59 3.48
C ALA A 80 12.80 -8.37 4.11
N ILE A 81 12.45 -7.39 3.29
CA ILE A 81 11.68 -6.21 3.68
C ILE A 81 10.28 -6.38 3.12
N VAL A 82 9.28 -6.42 3.98
CA VAL A 82 7.87 -6.57 3.61
C VAL A 82 7.18 -5.25 3.91
N ASP A 83 6.82 -4.55 2.86
CA ASP A 83 6.07 -3.29 2.94
C ASP A 83 4.58 -3.55 2.99
N GLU A 84 3.81 -2.65 3.65
CA GLU A 84 2.37 -2.81 3.91
C GLU A 84 2.03 -4.17 4.57
N ALA A 85 2.88 -4.61 5.50
CA ALA A 85 2.77 -5.93 6.12
C ALA A 85 1.48 -6.14 6.93
N THR A 86 0.81 -5.08 7.32
CA THR A 86 -0.52 -5.10 7.98
C THR A 86 -1.65 -5.54 7.05
N GLN A 87 -1.46 -5.41 5.73
CA GLN A 87 -2.42 -5.83 4.71
C GLN A 87 -2.21 -7.28 4.26
N ILE A 88 -1.23 -7.98 4.81
CA ILE A 88 -0.88 -9.35 4.43
C ILE A 88 -1.23 -10.28 5.57
N LEU A 89 -2.16 -11.19 5.34
CA LEU A 89 -2.51 -12.22 6.32
C LEU A 89 -1.33 -13.16 6.57
N GLU A 90 -1.16 -13.61 7.80
CA GLU A 90 -0.05 -14.48 8.18
C GLU A 90 0.09 -15.74 7.29
N PRO A 91 -0.99 -16.45 6.92
CA PRO A 91 -0.89 -17.61 6.02
C PRO A 91 -0.26 -17.30 4.65
N GLN A 92 -0.41 -16.08 4.15
CA GLN A 92 0.17 -15.66 2.86
C GLN A 92 1.69 -15.51 2.91
N LEU A 93 2.25 -15.26 4.11
CA LEU A 93 3.69 -15.15 4.33
C LEU A 93 4.39 -16.50 4.56
N LEU A 94 3.65 -17.58 4.88
CA LEU A 94 4.23 -18.88 5.25
C LEU A 94 5.17 -19.42 4.19
N GLY A 95 4.85 -19.27 2.91
CA GLY A 95 5.71 -19.70 1.80
C GLY A 95 7.10 -19.06 1.82
N ILE A 96 7.21 -17.83 2.33
CA ILE A 96 8.47 -17.09 2.46
C ILE A 96 9.13 -17.36 3.82
N LEU A 97 8.35 -17.37 4.89
CA LEU A 97 8.85 -17.62 6.26
C LEU A 97 9.46 -19.02 6.41
N CYS A 98 8.82 -20.02 5.78
CA CYS A 98 9.25 -21.41 5.83
C CYS A 98 10.27 -21.78 4.74
N ALA A 99 10.66 -20.84 3.88
CA ALA A 99 11.60 -21.11 2.80
C ALA A 99 12.94 -21.63 3.33
N ARG A 100 13.51 -22.64 2.63
CA ARG A 100 14.79 -23.26 3.01
C ARG A 100 15.81 -23.15 1.90
N PHE A 101 17.02 -22.80 2.29
CA PHE A 101 18.20 -22.88 1.40
C PHE A 101 18.61 -24.36 1.22
N LYS A 102 19.45 -24.63 0.23
CA LYS A 102 19.88 -25.97 -0.16
C LYS A 102 20.54 -26.78 0.96
N ASP A 103 21.13 -26.14 1.96
CA ASP A 103 21.75 -26.76 3.13
C ASP A 103 20.79 -26.96 4.32
N GLY A 104 19.49 -26.67 4.15
CA GLY A 104 18.46 -26.83 5.16
C GLY A 104 18.27 -25.63 6.11
N ARG A 105 19.16 -24.64 6.11
CA ARG A 105 18.98 -23.42 6.89
C ARG A 105 17.84 -22.57 6.32
N ASN A 106 17.41 -21.58 7.07
CA ASN A 106 16.39 -20.64 6.61
C ASN A 106 16.83 -19.98 5.30
N GLY A 107 15.93 -19.87 4.33
CA GLY A 107 16.19 -19.19 3.06
C GLY A 107 16.41 -17.68 3.23
N ILE A 108 15.86 -17.11 4.31
CA ILE A 108 15.96 -15.70 4.67
C ILE A 108 16.48 -15.60 6.11
N GLY A 109 17.47 -14.75 6.33
CA GLY A 109 18.12 -14.55 7.63
C GLY A 109 17.31 -13.65 8.58
N LYS A 110 16.74 -12.56 8.07
CA LYS A 110 16.00 -11.56 8.86
C LYS A 110 14.81 -11.03 8.08
N PHE A 111 13.73 -10.72 8.81
CA PHE A 111 12.56 -10.01 8.27
C PHE A 111 12.48 -8.62 8.89
N ILE A 112 12.16 -7.63 8.04
CA ILE A 112 11.76 -6.29 8.44
C ILE A 112 10.33 -6.11 7.91
N LEU A 113 9.38 -5.99 8.82
CA LEU A 113 7.97 -5.78 8.50
C LEU A 113 7.67 -4.28 8.67
N ILE A 114 7.22 -3.64 7.60
CA ILE A 114 6.83 -2.23 7.60
C ILE A 114 5.31 -2.20 7.40
N GLY A 115 4.61 -1.42 8.22
CA GLY A 115 3.16 -1.32 8.12
C GLY A 115 2.58 -0.42 9.19
N ASP A 116 1.30 -0.17 9.09
CA ASP A 116 0.54 0.66 10.03
C ASP A 116 -0.78 -0.01 10.39
N HIS A 117 -0.82 -0.59 11.58
CA HIS A 117 -2.00 -1.29 12.09
C HIS A 117 -3.18 -0.36 12.48
N LYS A 118 -3.00 0.96 12.37
CA LYS A 118 -4.07 1.95 12.53
C LYS A 118 -4.75 2.31 11.22
N GLN A 119 -4.17 1.89 10.09
CA GLN A 119 -4.78 2.00 8.78
C GLN A 119 -5.67 0.78 8.47
N LEU A 120 -6.21 0.73 7.25
CA LEU A 120 -7.10 -0.36 6.84
C LEU A 120 -6.38 -1.72 6.91
N PRO A 121 -6.99 -2.74 7.55
CA PRO A 121 -6.47 -4.09 7.57
C PRO A 121 -6.67 -4.81 6.24
N ALA A 122 -6.11 -6.00 6.12
CA ALA A 122 -6.41 -6.91 5.02
C ALA A 122 -7.91 -7.22 4.93
N VAL A 123 -8.45 -7.29 3.71
CA VAL A 123 -9.86 -7.67 3.48
C VAL A 123 -10.03 -9.17 3.74
N VAL A 124 -10.86 -9.52 4.70
CA VAL A 124 -11.18 -10.90 5.06
C VAL A 124 -12.70 -11.11 4.98
N LEU A 125 -13.11 -12.14 4.25
CA LEU A 125 -14.52 -12.47 4.03
C LEU A 125 -15.11 -13.34 5.15
N GLN A 126 -14.29 -14.10 5.86
CA GLN A 126 -14.71 -14.97 6.94
C GLN A 126 -15.21 -14.18 8.15
N SER A 127 -16.16 -14.75 8.92
CA SER A 127 -16.59 -14.17 10.19
C SER A 127 -15.50 -14.29 11.27
N ASN A 128 -15.67 -13.60 12.40
CA ASN A 128 -14.73 -13.70 13.50
C ASN A 128 -14.67 -15.13 14.07
N GLU A 129 -15.83 -15.78 14.19
CA GLU A 129 -15.93 -17.15 14.69
C GLU A 129 -15.24 -18.16 13.77
N GLN A 130 -15.36 -17.97 12.44
CA GLN A 130 -14.68 -18.83 11.45
C GLN A 130 -13.16 -18.68 11.44
N SER A 131 -12.66 -17.56 11.92
CA SER A 131 -11.24 -17.22 11.90
C SER A 131 -10.58 -17.38 13.27
N GLU A 132 -11.36 -17.66 14.32
CA GLU A 132 -10.85 -17.83 15.67
C GLU A 132 -9.97 -19.08 15.77
N VAL A 133 -8.84 -18.93 16.48
CA VAL A 133 -7.89 -20.01 16.72
C VAL A 133 -8.15 -20.62 18.09
N HIS A 134 -8.45 -21.93 18.12
CA HIS A 134 -8.73 -22.69 19.35
C HIS A 134 -7.55 -23.54 19.82
N ASP A 135 -6.54 -23.78 18.97
CA ASP A 135 -5.35 -24.55 19.34
C ASP A 135 -4.51 -23.77 20.37
N GLU A 136 -4.26 -24.43 21.52
CA GLU A 136 -3.52 -23.80 22.60
C GLU A 136 -2.06 -23.49 22.24
N GLY A 137 -1.43 -24.30 21.40
CA GLY A 137 -0.05 -24.09 20.96
C GLY A 137 0.07 -22.82 20.13
N LEU A 138 -0.88 -22.59 19.21
CA LEU A 138 -0.94 -21.38 18.40
C LEU A 138 -1.31 -20.15 19.26
N ARG A 139 -2.20 -20.29 20.22
CA ARG A 139 -2.55 -19.21 21.15
C ARG A 139 -1.37 -18.78 22.02
N ARG A 140 -0.51 -19.72 22.43
CA ARG A 140 0.72 -19.39 23.20
C ARG A 140 1.70 -18.51 22.45
N ILE A 141 1.73 -18.57 21.12
CA ILE A 141 2.55 -17.68 20.30
C ILE A 141 1.80 -16.40 19.88
N GLY A 142 0.65 -16.12 20.49
CA GLY A 142 -0.14 -14.91 20.26
C GLY A 142 -1.05 -14.95 19.04
N LEU A 143 -1.26 -16.11 18.39
CA LEU A 143 -2.17 -16.27 17.27
C LEU A 143 -3.58 -16.61 17.79
N TYR A 144 -4.43 -15.61 17.89
CA TYR A 144 -5.81 -15.74 18.39
C TYR A 144 -6.84 -15.73 17.26
N ASN A 145 -6.52 -15.11 16.13
CA ASN A 145 -7.41 -14.99 14.99
C ASN A 145 -6.63 -14.97 13.68
N LEU A 146 -7.06 -15.75 12.68
CA LEU A 146 -6.42 -15.81 11.35
C LEU A 146 -6.65 -14.58 10.48
N LYS A 147 -7.47 -13.64 10.93
CA LYS A 147 -7.63 -12.31 10.31
C LYS A 147 -6.50 -11.36 10.65
N ASP A 148 -5.75 -11.66 11.72
CA ASP A 148 -4.63 -10.83 12.13
C ASP A 148 -3.48 -10.98 11.12
N SER A 149 -2.82 -9.90 10.82
CA SER A 149 -1.55 -9.95 10.10
C SER A 149 -0.43 -10.44 11.02
N LEU A 150 0.61 -11.04 10.45
CA LEU A 150 1.83 -11.35 11.20
C LEU A 150 2.39 -10.10 11.89
N PHE A 151 2.31 -8.93 11.21
CA PHE A 151 2.75 -7.66 11.77
C PHE A 151 2.04 -7.35 13.09
N GLU A 152 0.69 -7.37 13.11
CA GLU A 152 -0.08 -7.07 14.32
C GLU A 152 0.16 -8.07 15.44
N ARG A 153 0.26 -9.36 15.09
CA ARG A 153 0.55 -10.40 16.08
C ARG A 153 1.89 -10.19 16.76
N LEU A 154 2.96 -9.97 15.98
CA LEU A 154 4.29 -9.72 16.51
C LEU A 154 4.37 -8.38 17.24
N TYR A 155 3.72 -7.33 16.74
CA TYR A 155 3.64 -6.05 17.38
C TYR A 155 3.02 -6.17 18.78
N ARG A 156 1.86 -6.83 18.91
CA ARG A 156 1.21 -7.08 20.20
C ARG A 156 2.06 -7.92 21.14
N PHE A 157 2.71 -8.96 20.62
CA PHE A 157 3.61 -9.82 21.39
C PHE A 157 4.78 -9.03 21.98
N HIS A 158 5.45 -8.25 21.17
CA HIS A 158 6.61 -7.47 21.59
C HIS A 158 6.29 -6.27 22.46
N LEU A 159 5.09 -5.71 22.39
CA LEU A 159 4.67 -4.65 23.33
C LEU A 159 4.53 -5.15 24.79
N GLN A 160 4.40 -6.45 25.01
CA GLN A 160 4.34 -7.04 26.33
C GLN A 160 5.74 -7.24 26.95
N GLU A 161 6.79 -7.09 26.18
CA GLU A 161 8.17 -7.23 26.64
C GLU A 161 8.74 -5.87 27.08
N GLU A 162 9.20 -5.77 28.33
CA GLU A 162 9.71 -4.51 28.93
C GLU A 162 10.91 -3.89 28.19
N HIS A 163 11.63 -4.67 27.36
CA HIS A 163 12.85 -4.24 26.68
C HIS A 163 12.85 -4.59 25.18
N CYS A 164 11.70 -4.53 24.52
CA CYS A 164 11.62 -4.86 23.11
C CYS A 164 12.38 -3.85 22.24
N ARG A 165 13.43 -4.33 21.55
CA ARG A 165 14.18 -3.58 20.54
C ARG A 165 13.77 -3.92 19.12
N ALA A 166 12.75 -4.74 18.95
CA ALA A 166 12.30 -5.21 17.64
C ALA A 166 11.22 -4.32 17.02
N VAL A 167 10.65 -3.38 17.77
CA VAL A 167 9.58 -2.48 17.34
C VAL A 167 10.04 -1.04 17.42
N ASP A 168 9.80 -0.29 16.35
CA ASP A 168 10.04 1.15 16.29
C ASP A 168 8.92 1.84 15.51
N MET A 169 8.78 3.16 15.67
CA MET A 169 7.77 3.96 15.02
C MET A 169 8.41 5.14 14.29
N LEU A 170 8.13 5.25 12.99
CA LEU A 170 8.48 6.44 12.22
C LEU A 170 7.50 7.56 12.55
N CYS A 171 7.97 8.58 13.26
CA CYS A 171 7.14 9.69 13.71
C CYS A 171 7.05 10.87 12.73
N ARG A 172 8.00 10.97 11.79
CA ARG A 172 8.05 12.10 10.84
C ARG A 172 7.35 11.76 9.55
N GLN A 173 6.33 12.53 9.18
CA GLN A 173 5.56 12.36 7.96
C GLN A 173 5.78 13.52 6.98
N GLY A 174 5.88 13.21 5.68
CA GLY A 174 6.09 14.18 4.60
C GLY A 174 4.87 14.38 3.69
N ARG A 175 3.75 13.73 3.97
CA ARG A 175 2.58 13.73 3.08
C ARG A 175 1.57 14.83 3.43
N MET A 176 1.05 14.82 4.64
CA MET A 176 -0.11 15.63 5.02
C MET A 176 0.31 17.01 5.54
N HIS A 177 -0.46 18.03 5.16
CA HIS A 177 -0.44 19.32 5.86
C HIS A 177 -0.78 19.12 7.35
N PRO A 178 -0.16 19.84 8.31
CA PRO A 178 -0.41 19.65 9.74
C PRO A 178 -1.88 19.74 10.15
N GLY A 179 -2.66 20.63 9.53
CA GLY A 179 -4.10 20.74 9.76
C GLY A 179 -4.89 19.48 9.35
N VAL A 180 -4.48 18.81 8.27
CA VAL A 180 -5.06 17.52 7.84
C VAL A 180 -4.62 16.41 8.79
N ALA A 181 -3.35 16.40 9.20
CA ALA A 181 -2.80 15.39 10.07
C ALA A 181 -3.29 15.48 11.53
N SER A 182 -3.83 16.62 11.96
CA SER A 182 -4.15 16.89 13.37
C SER A 182 -5.12 15.89 14.01
N PHE A 183 -6.19 15.54 13.30
CA PHE A 183 -7.17 14.57 13.78
C PHE A 183 -6.57 13.15 13.87
N PRO A 184 -6.05 12.55 12.79
CA PRO A 184 -5.48 11.20 12.89
C PRO A 184 -4.30 11.13 13.86
N ASN A 185 -3.48 12.17 13.96
CA ASN A 185 -2.35 12.21 14.91
C ASN A 185 -2.84 12.09 16.35
N ARG A 186 -3.87 12.85 16.73
CA ARG A 186 -4.44 12.80 18.08
C ARG A 186 -5.11 11.45 18.36
N GLU A 187 -5.97 10.98 17.46
CA GLU A 187 -6.83 9.82 17.70
C GLU A 187 -6.09 8.48 17.59
N PHE A 188 -5.11 8.38 16.70
CA PHE A 188 -4.47 7.10 16.38
C PHE A 188 -3.00 7.01 16.73
N TYR A 189 -2.29 8.14 16.79
CA TYR A 189 -0.84 8.16 16.97
C TYR A 189 -0.38 8.89 18.24
N ALA A 190 -1.31 9.16 19.17
CA ALA A 190 -1.02 9.78 20.47
C ALA A 190 -0.23 11.11 20.37
N GLY A 191 -0.45 11.88 19.29
CA GLY A 191 0.24 13.15 19.06
C GLY A 191 1.71 13.03 18.62
N LYS A 192 2.18 11.83 18.27
CA LYS A 192 3.61 11.58 17.98
C LYS A 192 4.04 11.91 16.55
N LEU A 193 3.08 12.15 15.64
CA LEU A 193 3.42 12.49 14.25
C LEU A 193 3.88 13.94 14.14
N GLU A 194 5.02 14.12 13.48
CA GLU A 194 5.62 15.43 13.20
C GLU A 194 5.73 15.64 11.69
N ALA A 195 5.43 16.86 11.23
CA ALA A 195 5.65 17.21 9.83
C ALA A 195 7.16 17.35 9.54
N LEU A 196 7.58 16.91 8.34
CA LEU A 196 8.95 17.09 7.87
C LEU A 196 9.30 18.55 7.54
N GLY A 197 8.29 19.42 7.39
CA GLY A 197 8.48 20.81 6.98
C GLY A 197 8.72 20.96 5.47
N LEU A 198 8.13 20.07 4.67
CA LEU A 198 8.15 20.22 3.21
C LEU A 198 7.30 21.43 2.77
N PRO A 199 7.57 22.03 1.59
CA PRO A 199 6.88 23.26 1.14
C PRO A 199 5.37 23.20 1.27
N HIS A 200 4.72 22.15 0.78
CA HIS A 200 3.26 21.97 0.86
C HIS A 200 2.73 21.81 2.30
N GLN A 201 3.58 21.44 3.27
CA GLN A 201 3.22 21.34 4.68
C GLN A 201 3.33 22.70 5.39
N LEU A 202 4.11 23.63 4.83
CA LEU A 202 4.34 24.95 5.40
C LEU A 202 3.45 26.03 4.76
N GLU A 203 2.71 25.69 3.71
CA GLU A 203 1.77 26.61 3.08
C GLU A 203 0.69 27.05 4.08
N ASN A 204 0.41 28.36 4.10
CA ASN A 204 -0.69 28.89 4.88
C ASN A 204 -2.00 28.64 4.11
N VAL A 205 -2.63 27.50 4.38
CA VAL A 205 -3.91 27.10 3.76
C VAL A 205 -5.06 27.43 4.72
N ASP A 206 -5.92 28.35 4.32
CA ASP A 206 -7.17 28.60 5.04
C ASP A 206 -8.07 27.38 4.98
N ALA A 207 -8.41 26.80 6.15
CA ALA A 207 -9.25 25.62 6.29
C ALA A 207 -8.77 24.41 5.43
N PRO A 208 -7.63 23.78 5.78
CA PRO A 208 -7.09 22.64 5.05
C PRO A 208 -8.03 21.41 5.09
N VAL A 209 -8.99 21.40 6.00
CA VAL A 209 -10.08 20.42 6.07
C VAL A 209 -11.40 21.20 6.09
N ARG A 210 -12.31 20.87 5.17
CA ARG A 210 -13.65 21.48 5.07
C ARG A 210 -14.73 20.40 5.20
N PHE A 211 -15.69 20.65 6.07
CA PHE A 211 -16.90 19.84 6.14
C PHE A 211 -18.03 20.57 5.41
N ILE A 212 -18.61 19.94 4.39
CA ILE A 212 -19.70 20.49 3.59
C ILE A 212 -20.93 19.58 3.80
N PRO A 213 -21.98 20.08 4.44
CA PRO A 213 -23.17 19.27 4.69
C PRO A 213 -23.92 18.99 3.39
N SER A 214 -24.49 17.80 3.27
CA SER A 214 -25.37 17.43 2.17
C SER A 214 -26.72 17.00 2.69
N GLU A 215 -27.76 17.21 1.89
CA GLU A 215 -29.10 16.69 2.18
C GLU A 215 -29.20 15.22 1.76
N ARG A 216 -30.01 14.46 2.47
CA ARG A 216 -30.29 13.08 2.11
C ARG A 216 -31.08 13.04 0.78
N ASP A 217 -30.64 12.16 -0.12
CA ASP A 217 -31.40 11.86 -1.34
C ASP A 217 -32.60 10.95 -1.01
N THR A 218 -33.77 11.55 -0.93
CA THR A 218 -35.01 10.84 -0.61
C THR A 218 -35.57 10.00 -1.78
N GLU A 219 -35.09 10.24 -3.00
CA GLU A 219 -35.45 9.46 -4.19
C GLU A 219 -34.55 8.26 -4.42
N SER A 220 -33.44 8.18 -3.70
CA SER A 220 -32.52 7.04 -3.80
C SER A 220 -33.13 5.80 -3.15
N VAL A 221 -33.30 4.73 -3.94
CA VAL A 221 -33.72 3.41 -3.46
C VAL A 221 -32.59 2.73 -2.62
N SER A 222 -31.38 3.12 -2.84
CA SER A 222 -30.19 2.56 -2.19
C SER A 222 -29.59 3.55 -1.20
N GLY A 223 -29.49 3.18 0.07
CA GLY A 223 -28.76 3.98 1.07
C GLY A 223 -27.25 4.14 0.80
N LYS A 224 -26.76 3.60 -0.32
CA LYS A 224 -25.36 3.68 -0.76
C LYS A 224 -25.12 4.72 -1.85
N THR A 225 -26.14 5.52 -2.20
CA THR A 225 -26.07 6.55 -3.23
C THR A 225 -26.76 7.82 -2.75
N ASN A 226 -26.17 8.99 -3.10
CA ASN A 226 -26.74 10.31 -2.85
C ASN A 226 -26.40 11.24 -4.03
N ARG A 227 -27.44 11.66 -4.79
CA ARG A 227 -27.27 12.55 -5.94
C ARG A 227 -26.85 13.95 -5.53
N ASN A 228 -27.31 14.42 -4.37
CA ASN A 228 -26.95 15.74 -3.88
C ASN A 228 -25.45 15.81 -3.55
N GLU A 229 -24.91 14.78 -2.89
CA GLU A 229 -23.45 14.66 -2.69
C GLU A 229 -22.68 14.61 -4.00
N ALA A 230 -23.15 13.83 -4.98
CA ALA A 230 -22.48 13.71 -6.28
C ALA A 230 -22.39 15.05 -7.00
N ARG A 231 -23.46 15.88 -6.94
CA ARG A 231 -23.46 17.24 -7.52
C ARG A 231 -22.52 18.19 -6.77
N ILE A 232 -22.53 18.15 -5.44
CA ILE A 232 -21.60 18.94 -4.62
C ILE A 232 -20.15 18.58 -4.97
N VAL A 233 -19.83 17.29 -5.03
CA VAL A 233 -18.48 16.82 -5.39
C VAL A 233 -18.08 17.27 -6.79
N ALA A 234 -18.99 17.15 -7.77
CA ALA A 234 -18.71 17.61 -9.13
C ALA A 234 -18.42 19.13 -9.18
N GLN A 235 -19.22 19.94 -8.47
CA GLN A 235 -19.00 21.39 -8.40
C GLN A 235 -17.64 21.70 -7.74
N LEU A 236 -17.32 21.08 -6.62
CA LEU A 236 -16.03 21.27 -5.95
C LEU A 236 -14.87 20.83 -6.84
N ALA A 237 -15.02 19.75 -7.61
CA ALA A 237 -14.01 19.32 -8.57
C ALA A 237 -13.79 20.38 -9.66
N ALA A 238 -14.86 21.02 -10.15
CA ALA A 238 -14.76 22.13 -11.10
C ALA A 238 -14.03 23.35 -10.48
N ASP A 239 -14.37 23.70 -9.23
CA ASP A 239 -13.76 24.83 -8.52
C ASP A 239 -12.24 24.59 -8.34
N VAL A 240 -11.84 23.37 -7.94
CA VAL A 240 -10.42 22.98 -7.85
C VAL A 240 -9.75 23.03 -9.23
N TYR A 241 -10.40 22.51 -10.27
CA TYR A 241 -9.85 22.59 -11.63
C TYR A 241 -9.61 24.04 -12.08
N HIS A 242 -10.55 24.94 -11.83
CA HIS A 242 -10.40 26.36 -12.20
C HIS A 242 -9.33 27.06 -11.39
N LEU A 243 -9.16 26.70 -10.10
CA LEU A 243 -8.12 27.24 -9.24
C LEU A 243 -6.71 26.83 -9.71
N TYR A 244 -6.55 25.58 -10.12
CA TYR A 244 -5.25 25.00 -10.52
C TYR A 244 -5.09 24.90 -12.05
N LYS A 245 -5.92 25.57 -12.86
CA LYS A 245 -6.03 25.37 -14.30
C LYS A 245 -4.70 25.24 -15.04
N GLU A 246 -3.75 26.12 -14.72
CA GLU A 246 -2.43 26.17 -15.40
C GLU A 246 -1.46 25.05 -14.94
N THR A 247 -1.70 24.47 -13.77
CA THR A 247 -0.84 23.45 -13.14
C THR A 247 -1.57 22.14 -12.87
N PHE A 248 -2.79 21.99 -13.40
CA PHE A 248 -3.62 20.83 -13.13
C PHE A 248 -3.04 19.56 -13.74
N GLU A 249 -2.70 18.60 -12.88
CA GLU A 249 -2.23 17.27 -13.25
C GLU A 249 -3.26 16.22 -12.80
N VAL A 250 -3.82 15.49 -13.75
CA VAL A 250 -4.90 14.49 -13.55
C VAL A 250 -4.58 13.48 -12.42
N ASN A 251 -3.33 13.02 -12.37
CA ASN A 251 -2.92 11.97 -11.41
C ASN A 251 -2.35 12.54 -10.11
N ARG A 252 -2.32 13.86 -9.94
CA ARG A 252 -1.71 14.51 -8.79
C ARG A 252 -2.62 15.51 -8.08
N THR A 253 -3.27 16.41 -8.83
CA THR A 253 -3.94 17.56 -8.23
C THR A 253 -5.18 17.17 -7.45
N LEU A 254 -6.08 16.35 -8.01
CA LEU A 254 -7.38 16.07 -7.41
C LEU A 254 -7.70 14.58 -7.39
N GLY A 255 -8.26 14.13 -6.28
CA GLY A 255 -8.85 12.81 -6.17
C GLY A 255 -10.15 12.83 -5.38
N VAL A 256 -11.00 11.85 -5.64
CA VAL A 256 -12.29 11.69 -4.96
C VAL A 256 -12.36 10.30 -4.34
N ILE A 257 -12.66 10.26 -3.04
CA ILE A 257 -12.82 9.02 -2.29
C ILE A 257 -14.27 8.89 -1.84
N THR A 258 -14.85 7.71 -2.04
CA THR A 258 -16.20 7.40 -1.57
C THR A 258 -16.27 5.97 -1.01
N PRO A 259 -17.10 5.70 0.03
CA PRO A 259 -17.18 4.36 0.60
C PRO A 259 -17.89 3.34 -0.31
N TYR A 260 -18.66 3.78 -1.31
CA TYR A 260 -19.51 2.90 -2.10
C TYR A 260 -19.27 2.99 -3.60
N ARG A 261 -19.05 1.84 -4.25
CA ARG A 261 -18.89 1.76 -5.72
C ARG A 261 -20.07 2.33 -6.51
N SER A 262 -21.29 2.20 -6.00
CA SER A 262 -22.47 2.79 -6.63
C SER A 262 -22.43 4.31 -6.68
N GLN A 263 -21.85 4.95 -5.65
CA GLN A 263 -21.67 6.40 -5.61
C GLN A 263 -20.62 6.89 -6.62
N ILE A 264 -19.59 6.08 -6.92
CA ILE A 264 -18.58 6.39 -7.95
C ILE A 264 -19.27 6.67 -9.29
N ALA A 265 -20.23 5.82 -9.69
CA ALA A 265 -20.93 5.97 -10.97
C ALA A 265 -21.72 7.29 -11.03
N LEU A 266 -22.38 7.69 -9.93
CA LEU A 266 -23.09 8.96 -9.86
C LEU A 266 -22.15 10.15 -9.93
N ILE A 267 -21.07 10.14 -9.14
CA ILE A 267 -20.06 11.21 -9.14
C ILE A 267 -19.47 11.37 -10.54
N ARG A 268 -19.06 10.28 -11.19
CA ARG A 268 -18.54 10.33 -12.56
C ARG A 268 -19.55 10.89 -13.56
N LYS A 269 -20.82 10.55 -13.43
CA LYS A 269 -21.90 11.08 -14.27
C LYS A 269 -22.04 12.60 -14.10
N GLU A 270 -22.06 13.10 -12.88
CA GLU A 270 -22.16 14.53 -12.61
C GLU A 270 -20.91 15.29 -13.08
N ILE A 271 -19.71 14.72 -12.91
CA ILE A 271 -18.45 15.30 -13.44
C ILE A 271 -18.49 15.36 -14.97
N GLN A 272 -18.93 14.30 -15.66
CA GLN A 272 -19.05 14.28 -17.12
C GLN A 272 -19.99 15.36 -17.64
N ALA A 273 -21.08 15.62 -16.92
CA ALA A 273 -22.05 16.66 -17.28
C ALA A 273 -21.47 18.08 -17.27
N LEU A 274 -20.35 18.32 -16.59
CA LEU A 274 -19.64 19.62 -16.59
C LEU A 274 -18.89 19.90 -17.91
N GLY A 275 -18.64 18.90 -18.74
CA GLY A 275 -17.94 19.07 -20.02
C GLY A 275 -16.44 19.38 -19.90
N ILE A 276 -15.83 19.21 -18.72
CA ILE A 276 -14.39 19.44 -18.48
C ILE A 276 -13.64 18.13 -18.69
N SER A 277 -12.95 17.96 -19.82
CA SER A 277 -12.30 16.70 -20.22
C SER A 277 -11.28 16.19 -19.17
N ALA A 278 -10.47 17.07 -18.61
CA ALA A 278 -9.46 16.71 -17.61
C ALA A 278 -10.08 16.07 -16.34
N LEU A 279 -11.27 16.49 -15.94
CA LEU A 279 -11.96 15.93 -14.78
C LEU A 279 -12.51 14.51 -15.02
N ASN A 280 -12.71 14.11 -16.27
CA ASN A 280 -13.14 12.74 -16.58
C ASN A 280 -12.07 11.69 -16.27
N GLU A 281 -10.81 12.11 -16.23
CA GLU A 281 -9.66 11.23 -16.03
C GLU A 281 -9.17 11.17 -14.57
N ILE A 282 -9.67 12.04 -13.67
CA ILE A 282 -9.26 12.01 -12.27
C ILE A 282 -9.64 10.70 -11.59
N SER A 283 -8.93 10.37 -10.54
CA SER A 283 -9.24 9.18 -9.73
C SER A 283 -10.49 9.41 -8.88
N VAL A 284 -11.53 8.63 -9.13
CA VAL A 284 -12.72 8.51 -8.28
C VAL A 284 -12.84 7.04 -7.88
N ASP A 285 -12.56 6.70 -6.62
CA ASP A 285 -12.53 5.30 -6.20
C ASP A 285 -12.91 5.11 -4.73
N THR A 286 -12.92 3.86 -4.27
CA THR A 286 -13.18 3.54 -2.86
C THR A 286 -11.94 3.75 -2.00
N VAL A 287 -12.16 3.83 -0.68
CA VAL A 287 -11.10 4.03 0.31
C VAL A 287 -10.01 2.96 0.17
N GLU A 288 -10.41 1.69 0.02
CA GLU A 288 -9.48 0.56 -0.09
C GLU A 288 -8.58 0.66 -1.34
N ARG A 289 -9.13 1.14 -2.46
CA ARG A 289 -8.38 1.31 -3.70
C ARG A 289 -7.50 2.57 -3.71
N TYR A 290 -7.87 3.54 -2.89
CA TYR A 290 -7.11 4.78 -2.76
C TYR A 290 -5.92 4.64 -1.81
N GLN A 291 -5.90 3.59 -0.99
CA GLN A 291 -4.83 3.33 -0.04
C GLN A 291 -3.46 3.29 -0.75
N GLY A 292 -2.46 3.94 -0.14
CA GLY A 292 -1.14 4.12 -0.75
C GLY A 292 -1.04 5.23 -1.82
N SER A 293 -2.16 5.85 -2.21
CA SER A 293 -2.17 7.00 -3.13
C SER A 293 -2.16 8.32 -2.37
N GLU A 294 -1.80 9.38 -3.07
CA GLU A 294 -1.84 10.77 -2.56
C GLU A 294 -2.27 11.74 -3.64
N ARG A 295 -2.87 12.85 -3.25
CA ARG A 295 -3.24 13.98 -4.11
C ARG A 295 -3.07 15.27 -3.34
N ASP A 296 -2.91 16.37 -4.07
CA ASP A 296 -2.83 17.69 -3.45
C ASP A 296 -4.17 18.09 -2.80
N VAL A 297 -5.30 17.65 -3.40
CA VAL A 297 -6.66 17.83 -2.88
C VAL A 297 -7.44 16.51 -2.93
N ILE A 298 -8.14 16.16 -1.85
CA ILE A 298 -9.03 14.98 -1.76
C ILE A 298 -10.38 15.44 -1.21
#